data_8db1f282242065e8ef6f494cc5524efc
#
_entry.id   8db1f282242065e8ef6f494cc5524efc
#
_cell.length_a   1.000
_cell.length_b   1.000
_cell.length_c   1.000
_cell.angle_alpha   90.00
_cell.angle_beta   90.00
_cell.angle_gamma   90.00
#
_symmetry.space_group_name_H-M   'P 1'
#
loop_
_entity.id
_entity.type
_entity.pdbx_description
1 polymer ?
#
loop_
_entity_poly.entity_id
_entity_poly.type
_entity_poly.pdbx_seq_one_letter_code
_entity_poly.pdbx_strand_id
1 'polypeptide(L)'
;MEAVRGQINLSTRFIMVVAFPCAVGLAVFGLPIFNILFSSTRATNAEASLMMYVGAVAVVFYSLSTLSNGLLQGIDRLKVPVINAAISIVAHVIVLILLMLIFRLNIHAVVLANTFFALLMCFMNSMALKKYSGFKQEIKKTFIIPAISSLIMGVISYIVYFILYKACHIEIIAFILAAIIAVISYAVALLLLKG
;
A
#
# COMPACT_ATOMS: atom_id res chain seq x y z
N MET A 1 24.01 18.05 5.82
CA MET A 1 23.19 17.67 4.65
C MET A 1 23.30 16.17 4.32
N GLU A 2 24.49 15.56 4.33
CA GLU A 2 24.63 14.11 4.07
C GLU A 2 23.93 13.24 5.13
N ALA A 3 24.06 13.57 6.41
CA ALA A 3 23.38 12.87 7.50
C ALA A 3 21.85 12.89 7.33
N VAL A 4 21.27 14.03 6.91
CA VAL A 4 19.83 14.16 6.65
C VAL A 4 19.39 13.26 5.49
N ARG A 5 20.17 13.21 4.41
CA ARG A 5 19.88 12.33 3.25
C ARG A 5 19.95 10.86 3.63
N GLY A 6 20.94 10.46 4.47
CA GLY A 6 21.04 9.10 5.00
C GLY A 6 19.81 8.72 5.82
N GLN A 7 19.34 9.62 6.68
CA GLN A 7 18.14 9.40 7.48
C GLN A 7 16.88 9.27 6.61
N ILE A 8 16.74 10.10 5.58
CA ILE A 8 15.62 10.03 4.63
C ILE A 8 15.62 8.67 3.91
N ASN A 9 16.78 8.20 3.42
CA ASN A 9 16.90 6.90 2.77
C ASN A 9 16.50 5.75 3.69
N LEU A 10 17.01 5.76 4.93
CA LEU A 10 16.73 4.73 5.93
C LEU A 10 15.24 4.67 6.27
N SER A 11 14.64 5.84 6.54
CA SER A 11 13.21 5.94 6.85
C SER A 11 12.32 5.49 5.68
N THR A 12 12.68 5.88 4.45
CA THR A 12 11.93 5.48 3.25
C THR A 12 12.01 3.98 3.03
N ARG A 13 13.19 3.39 3.21
CA ARG A 13 13.38 1.94 3.11
C ARG A 13 12.59 1.19 4.16
N PHE A 14 12.63 1.64 5.43
CA PHE A 14 11.87 1.03 6.51
C PHE A 14 10.36 1.02 6.23
N ILE A 15 9.81 2.17 5.80
CA ILE A 15 8.39 2.27 5.47
C ILE A 15 8.01 1.35 4.31
N MET A 16 8.84 1.26 3.26
CA MET A 16 8.55 0.41 2.10
C MET A 16 8.65 -1.08 2.44
N VAL A 17 9.57 -1.48 3.31
CA VAL A 17 9.68 -2.86 3.82
C VAL A 17 8.39 -3.29 4.55
N VAL A 18 7.64 -2.35 5.15
CA VAL A 18 6.36 -2.63 5.80
C VAL A 18 5.18 -2.46 4.84
N ALA A 19 5.17 -1.40 4.02
CA ALA A 19 4.04 -1.07 3.15
C ALA A 19 3.76 -2.11 2.06
N PHE A 20 4.82 -2.65 1.43
CA PHE A 20 4.66 -3.65 0.38
C PHE A 20 4.00 -4.94 0.85
N PRO A 21 4.46 -5.62 1.93
CA PRO A 21 3.79 -6.83 2.40
C PRO A 21 2.37 -6.55 2.90
N CYS A 22 2.10 -5.38 3.51
CA CYS A 22 0.75 -5.00 3.88
C CYS A 22 -0.16 -4.86 2.66
N ALA A 23 0.29 -4.20 1.60
CA ALA A 23 -0.48 -4.04 0.37
C ALA A 23 -0.75 -5.40 -0.30
N VAL A 24 0.27 -6.25 -0.45
CA VAL A 24 0.11 -7.59 -1.04
C VAL A 24 -0.76 -8.48 -0.15
N GLY A 25 -0.60 -8.41 1.17
CA GLY A 25 -1.43 -9.14 2.13
C GLY A 25 -2.91 -8.76 2.02
N LEU A 26 -3.23 -7.47 1.93
CA LEU A 26 -4.58 -6.98 1.69
C LEU A 26 -5.14 -7.46 0.34
N ALA A 27 -4.32 -7.49 -0.70
CA ALA A 27 -4.72 -8.01 -2.00
C ALA A 27 -4.99 -9.52 -1.96
N VAL A 28 -4.10 -10.30 -1.36
CA VAL A 28 -4.24 -11.78 -1.31
C VAL A 28 -5.39 -12.22 -0.41
N PHE A 29 -5.52 -11.59 0.76
CA PHE A 29 -6.50 -11.98 1.77
C PHE A 29 -7.79 -11.16 1.74
N GLY A 30 -8.00 -10.30 0.73
CA GLY A 30 -9.18 -9.45 0.63
C GLY A 30 -10.49 -10.23 0.74
N LEU A 31 -10.68 -11.26 -0.10
CA LEU A 31 -11.89 -12.09 -0.06
C LEU A 31 -12.02 -12.90 1.24
N PRO A 32 -11.00 -13.63 1.73
CA PRO A 32 -11.06 -14.29 3.03
C PRO A 32 -11.44 -13.37 4.19
N ILE A 33 -10.85 -12.16 4.23
CA ILE A 33 -11.16 -11.17 5.27
C ILE A 33 -12.64 -10.78 5.23
N PHE A 34 -13.19 -10.47 4.05
CA PHE A 34 -14.61 -10.15 3.92
C PHE A 34 -15.51 -11.31 4.29
N ASN A 35 -15.17 -12.53 3.90
CA ASN A 35 -15.95 -13.71 4.25
C ASN A 35 -15.97 -14.00 5.77
N ILE A 36 -14.87 -13.73 6.45
CA ILE A 36 -14.78 -13.90 7.91
C ILE A 36 -15.58 -12.79 8.62
N LEU A 37 -15.44 -11.54 8.19
CA LEU A 37 -16.09 -10.40 8.84
C LEU A 37 -17.58 -10.31 8.51
N PHE A 38 -17.96 -10.65 7.28
CA PHE A 38 -19.31 -10.46 6.73
C PHE A 38 -19.85 -11.79 6.17
N SER A 39 -19.96 -12.80 7.01
CA SER A 39 -20.39 -14.15 6.62
C SER A 39 -21.82 -14.20 6.06
N SER A 40 -22.69 -13.26 6.45
CA SER A 40 -24.10 -13.16 5.99
C SER A 40 -24.24 -12.59 4.57
N THR A 41 -23.24 -11.88 4.05
CA THR A 41 -23.28 -11.18 2.77
C THR A 41 -22.28 -11.73 1.73
N ARG A 42 -22.01 -13.04 1.77
CA ARG A 42 -21.01 -13.70 0.91
C ARG A 42 -21.18 -13.42 -0.58
N ALA A 43 -22.42 -13.23 -1.06
CA ALA A 43 -22.70 -12.94 -2.46
C ALA A 43 -22.09 -11.59 -2.93
N THR A 44 -21.99 -10.60 -2.06
CA THR A 44 -21.44 -9.27 -2.36
C THR A 44 -19.98 -9.11 -1.95
N ASN A 45 -19.41 -10.06 -1.19
CA ASN A 45 -18.04 -10.01 -0.69
C ASN A 45 -17.01 -10.03 -1.83
N ALA A 46 -17.31 -10.69 -2.96
CA ALA A 46 -16.45 -10.70 -4.13
C ALA A 46 -16.27 -9.29 -4.73
N GLU A 47 -17.34 -8.50 -4.83
CA GLU A 47 -17.27 -7.12 -5.31
C GLU A 47 -16.52 -6.22 -4.32
N ALA A 48 -16.77 -6.40 -3.01
CA ALA A 48 -16.06 -5.68 -1.97
C ALA A 48 -14.55 -6.01 -1.96
N SER A 49 -14.18 -7.26 -2.21
CA SER A 49 -12.76 -7.67 -2.33
C SER A 49 -12.05 -7.04 -3.52
N LEU A 50 -12.74 -6.83 -4.64
CA LEU A 50 -12.20 -6.08 -5.79
C LEU A 50 -11.79 -4.66 -5.41
N MET A 51 -12.61 -3.98 -4.59
CA MET A 51 -12.24 -2.65 -4.08
C MET A 51 -11.01 -2.70 -3.18
N MET A 52 -10.85 -3.76 -2.40
CA MET A 52 -9.68 -3.96 -1.56
C MET A 52 -8.41 -4.18 -2.38
N TYR A 53 -8.47 -4.87 -3.52
CA TYR A 53 -7.34 -5.01 -4.44
C TYR A 53 -6.87 -3.67 -5.00
N VAL A 54 -7.79 -2.83 -5.44
CA VAL A 54 -7.48 -1.48 -5.92
C VAL A 54 -6.95 -0.61 -4.77
N GLY A 55 -7.59 -0.67 -3.59
CA GLY A 55 -7.18 0.05 -2.40
C GLY A 55 -5.80 -0.39 -1.86
N ALA A 56 -5.42 -1.66 -2.03
CA ALA A 56 -4.12 -2.18 -1.62
C ALA A 56 -2.96 -1.43 -2.30
N VAL A 57 -3.12 -1.06 -3.57
CA VAL A 57 -2.12 -0.24 -4.29
C VAL A 57 -1.96 1.14 -3.63
N ALA A 58 -3.06 1.73 -3.17
CA ALA A 58 -3.04 3.03 -2.49
C ALA A 58 -2.26 3.00 -1.17
N VAL A 59 -2.19 1.86 -0.48
CA VAL A 59 -1.44 1.71 0.79
C VAL A 59 0.02 2.11 0.63
N VAL A 60 0.67 1.68 -0.45
CA VAL A 60 2.08 2.02 -0.72
C VAL A 60 2.24 3.54 -0.91
N PHE A 61 1.36 4.16 -1.69
CA PHE A 61 1.42 5.60 -1.94
C PHE A 61 1.07 6.43 -0.70
N TYR A 62 0.08 6.00 0.09
CA TYR A 62 -0.25 6.65 1.37
C TYR A 62 0.92 6.56 2.36
N SER A 63 1.58 5.41 2.46
CA SER A 63 2.73 5.23 3.34
C SER A 63 3.88 6.17 2.97
N LEU A 64 4.20 6.27 1.68
CA LEU A 64 5.21 7.20 1.16
C LEU A 64 4.82 8.67 1.36
N SER A 65 3.57 9.00 1.10
CA SER A 65 3.06 10.36 1.27
C SER A 65 3.13 10.80 2.73
N THR A 66 2.70 9.94 3.66
CA THR A 66 2.74 10.21 5.10
C THR A 66 4.17 10.40 5.59
N LEU A 67 5.10 9.53 5.18
CA LEU A 67 6.52 9.69 5.49
C LEU A 67 7.06 11.01 4.94
N SER A 68 6.79 11.31 3.67
CA SER A 68 7.28 12.53 3.02
C SER A 68 6.73 13.79 3.68
N ASN A 69 5.49 13.76 4.20
CA ASN A 69 4.94 14.84 5.01
C ASN A 69 5.78 15.06 6.28
N GLY A 70 6.06 14.00 7.03
CA GLY A 70 6.89 14.10 8.24
C GLY A 70 8.31 14.59 7.96
N LEU A 71 8.92 14.10 6.86
CA LEU A 71 10.26 14.52 6.45
C LEU A 71 10.31 16.00 6.04
N LEU A 72 9.31 16.49 5.29
CA LEU A 72 9.21 17.90 4.92
C LEU A 72 9.01 18.79 6.15
N GLN A 73 8.21 18.33 7.12
CA GLN A 73 8.06 19.01 8.39
C GLN A 73 9.37 19.03 9.18
N GLY A 74 10.10 17.94 9.23
CA GLY A 74 11.39 17.83 9.93
C GLY A 74 12.49 18.71 9.36
N ILE A 75 12.41 19.15 8.10
CA ILE A 75 13.33 20.12 7.46
C ILE A 75 12.77 21.54 7.44
N ASP A 76 11.82 21.83 8.34
CA ASP A 76 11.17 23.14 8.50
C ASP A 76 10.44 23.65 7.24
N ARG A 77 9.80 22.74 6.50
CA ARG A 77 8.97 23.05 5.32
C ARG A 77 7.51 22.72 5.54
N LEU A 78 6.95 23.14 6.68
CA LEU A 78 5.59 22.83 7.14
C LEU A 78 4.49 23.21 6.14
N LYS A 79 4.65 24.32 5.40
CA LYS A 79 3.65 24.81 4.45
C LYS A 79 3.54 23.94 3.21
N VAL A 80 4.62 23.25 2.83
CA VAL A 80 4.66 22.48 1.56
C VAL A 80 3.70 21.29 1.55
N PRO A 81 3.71 20.39 2.55
CA PRO A 81 2.75 19.28 2.57
C PRO A 81 1.30 19.76 2.69
N VAL A 82 1.04 20.87 3.37
CA VAL A 82 -0.31 21.43 3.49
C VAL A 82 -0.83 21.92 2.12
N ILE A 83 -0.01 22.64 1.36
CA ILE A 83 -0.36 23.11 0.01
C ILE A 83 -0.56 21.92 -0.93
N ASN A 84 0.35 20.94 -0.89
CA ASN A 84 0.25 19.73 -1.71
C ASN A 84 -1.01 18.93 -1.39
N ALA A 85 -1.39 18.83 -0.10
CA ALA A 85 -2.63 18.20 0.32
C ALA A 85 -3.87 18.94 -0.20
N ALA A 86 -3.89 20.27 -0.10
CA ALA A 86 -5.00 21.09 -0.61
C ALA A 86 -5.20 20.90 -2.12
N ILE A 87 -4.10 20.94 -2.91
CA ILE A 87 -4.15 20.70 -4.36
C ILE A 87 -4.64 19.28 -4.64
N SER A 88 -4.12 18.28 -3.91
CA SER A 88 -4.50 16.87 -4.11
C SER A 88 -5.96 16.60 -3.76
N ILE A 89 -6.51 17.28 -2.74
CA ILE A 89 -7.95 17.17 -2.38
C ILE A 89 -8.81 17.77 -3.48
N VAL A 90 -8.49 18.95 -4.00
CA VAL A 90 -9.23 19.56 -5.11
C VAL A 90 -9.23 18.65 -6.33
N ALA A 91 -8.05 18.13 -6.71
CA ALA A 91 -7.93 17.20 -7.83
C ALA A 91 -8.71 15.89 -7.58
N HIS A 92 -8.68 15.36 -6.35
CA HIS A 92 -9.46 14.19 -5.94
C HIS A 92 -10.97 14.40 -6.16
N VAL A 93 -11.51 15.54 -5.70
CA VAL A 93 -12.93 15.86 -5.86
C VAL A 93 -13.31 15.94 -7.34
N ILE A 94 -12.48 16.59 -8.17
CA ILE A 94 -12.71 16.68 -9.62
C ILE A 94 -12.73 15.27 -10.25
N VAL A 95 -11.72 14.44 -9.95
CA VAL A 95 -11.65 13.06 -10.46
C VAL A 95 -12.82 12.23 -9.98
N LEU A 96 -13.22 12.34 -8.70
CA LEU A 96 -14.38 11.64 -8.15
C LEU A 96 -15.67 12.00 -8.89
N ILE A 97 -15.92 13.29 -9.12
CA ILE A 97 -17.09 13.76 -9.88
C ILE A 97 -17.08 13.22 -11.30
N LEU A 98 -15.94 13.27 -11.99
CA LEU A 98 -15.78 12.74 -13.35
C LEU A 98 -16.06 11.24 -13.41
N LEU A 99 -15.49 10.46 -12.47
CA LEU A 99 -15.67 9.01 -12.43
C LEU A 99 -17.12 8.61 -12.07
N MET A 100 -17.81 9.40 -11.22
CA MET A 100 -19.20 9.13 -10.87
C MET A 100 -20.19 9.55 -11.95
N LEU A 101 -20.03 10.74 -12.53
CA LEU A 101 -21.02 11.29 -13.47
C LEU A 101 -20.82 10.81 -14.91
N ILE A 102 -19.56 10.74 -15.39
CA ILE A 102 -19.26 10.36 -16.77
C ILE A 102 -19.14 8.85 -16.91
N PHE A 103 -18.34 8.22 -16.05
CA PHE A 103 -18.07 6.78 -16.13
C PHE A 103 -19.08 5.92 -15.35
N ARG A 104 -19.92 6.52 -14.49
CA ARG A 104 -20.96 5.85 -13.68
C ARG A 104 -20.41 4.66 -12.87
N LEU A 105 -19.19 4.78 -12.37
CA LEU A 105 -18.49 3.70 -11.66
C LEU A 105 -18.99 3.48 -10.22
N ASN A 106 -20.01 4.22 -9.78
CA ASN A 106 -20.60 4.09 -8.45
C ASN A 106 -19.52 4.09 -7.34
N ILE A 107 -19.54 3.10 -6.46
CA ILE A 107 -18.60 2.97 -5.34
C ILE A 107 -17.14 2.75 -5.78
N HIS A 108 -16.90 2.16 -6.95
CA HIS A 108 -15.55 1.99 -7.50
C HIS A 108 -14.88 3.33 -7.79
N ALA A 109 -15.67 4.37 -8.14
CA ALA A 109 -15.17 5.72 -8.34
C ALA A 109 -14.46 6.27 -7.10
N VAL A 110 -14.99 5.98 -5.90
CA VAL A 110 -14.43 6.46 -4.64
C VAL A 110 -13.06 5.85 -4.38
N VAL A 111 -12.91 4.54 -4.58
CA VAL A 111 -11.63 3.83 -4.36
C VAL A 111 -10.58 4.28 -5.36
N LEU A 112 -10.96 4.44 -6.64
CA LEU A 112 -10.06 4.93 -7.68
C LEU A 112 -9.63 6.38 -7.43
N ALA A 113 -10.56 7.26 -7.06
CA ALA A 113 -10.25 8.64 -6.73
C ALA A 113 -9.33 8.74 -5.50
N ASN A 114 -9.54 7.90 -4.47
CA ASN A 114 -8.66 7.80 -3.31
C ASN A 114 -7.24 7.34 -3.69
N THR A 115 -7.15 6.35 -4.58
CA THR A 115 -5.85 5.87 -5.08
C THR A 115 -5.14 6.97 -5.86
N PHE A 116 -5.87 7.71 -6.69
CA PHE A 116 -5.35 8.86 -7.41
C PHE A 116 -4.86 9.97 -6.45
N PHE A 117 -5.62 10.28 -5.40
CA PHE A 117 -5.21 11.23 -4.37
C PHE A 117 -3.88 10.82 -3.73
N ALA A 118 -3.77 9.56 -3.30
CA ALA A 118 -2.56 9.04 -2.66
C ALA A 118 -1.33 9.14 -3.60
N LEU A 119 -1.53 8.81 -4.88
CA LEU A 119 -0.50 8.89 -5.90
C LEU A 119 -0.07 10.34 -6.16
N LEU A 120 -1.02 11.26 -6.33
CA LEU A 120 -0.73 12.67 -6.58
C LEU A 120 0.01 13.30 -5.40
N MET A 121 -0.47 13.06 -4.18
CA MET A 121 0.16 13.54 -2.95
C MET A 121 1.58 13.00 -2.80
N CYS A 122 1.78 11.70 -3.04
CA CYS A 122 3.09 11.05 -3.02
C CYS A 122 4.04 11.70 -4.04
N PHE A 123 3.57 11.93 -5.26
CA PHE A 123 4.36 12.54 -6.33
C PHE A 123 4.78 13.97 -5.98
N MET A 124 3.83 14.82 -5.56
CA MET A 124 4.10 16.21 -5.20
C MET A 124 5.09 16.32 -4.02
N ASN A 125 4.89 15.50 -2.98
CA ASN A 125 5.77 15.48 -1.82
C ASN A 125 7.17 14.96 -2.17
N SER A 126 7.28 13.94 -3.02
CA SER A 126 8.57 13.42 -3.48
C SER A 126 9.36 14.46 -4.28
N MET A 127 8.66 15.22 -5.14
CA MET A 127 9.27 16.33 -5.88
C MET A 127 9.77 17.44 -4.92
N ALA A 128 8.95 17.80 -3.94
CA ALA A 128 9.30 18.80 -2.95
C ALA A 128 10.51 18.34 -2.10
N LEU A 129 10.50 17.08 -1.65
CA LEU A 129 11.59 16.51 -0.86
C LEU A 129 12.90 16.53 -1.67
N LYS A 130 12.87 16.13 -2.94
CA LYS A 130 14.02 16.21 -3.84
C LYS A 130 14.52 17.65 -4.00
N LYS A 131 13.61 18.63 -4.15
CA LYS A 131 13.95 20.04 -4.32
C LYS A 131 14.64 20.62 -3.07
N TYR A 132 14.14 20.33 -1.86
CA TYR A 132 14.61 20.97 -0.65
C TYR A 132 15.77 20.22 0.04
N SER A 133 15.87 18.90 -0.08
CA SER A 133 16.94 18.10 0.53
C SER A 133 18.02 17.66 -0.46
N GLY A 134 17.78 17.77 -1.78
CA GLY A 134 18.64 17.18 -2.80
C GLY A 134 18.70 15.66 -2.72
N PHE A 135 17.68 15.03 -2.13
CA PHE A 135 17.58 13.61 -1.92
C PHE A 135 17.48 12.85 -3.25
N LYS A 136 18.28 11.80 -3.39
CA LYS A 136 18.20 10.82 -4.48
C LYS A 136 17.74 9.49 -3.93
N GLN A 137 16.64 9.01 -4.42
CA GLN A 137 15.99 7.79 -3.93
C GLN A 137 16.72 6.55 -4.46
N GLU A 138 17.06 5.61 -3.56
CA GLU A 138 17.62 4.32 -3.92
C GLU A 138 16.49 3.36 -4.34
N ILE A 139 16.18 3.33 -5.63
CA ILE A 139 15.02 2.57 -6.16
C ILE A 139 15.18 1.06 -5.90
N LYS A 140 16.38 0.50 -6.12
CA LYS A 140 16.59 -0.95 -6.05
C LYS A 140 16.32 -1.52 -4.64
N LYS A 141 16.98 -0.96 -3.62
CA LYS A 141 16.87 -1.46 -2.24
C LYS A 141 15.56 -1.05 -1.56
N THR A 142 15.02 0.11 -1.93
CA THR A 142 13.83 0.68 -1.28
C THR A 142 12.53 0.14 -1.86
N PHE A 143 12.46 -0.11 -3.18
CA PHE A 143 11.21 -0.51 -3.85
C PHE A 143 11.27 -1.91 -4.44
N ILE A 144 12.31 -2.21 -5.25
CA ILE A 144 12.33 -3.46 -6.03
C ILE A 144 12.45 -4.67 -5.11
N ILE A 145 13.37 -4.66 -4.16
CA ILE A 145 13.57 -5.80 -3.25
C ILE A 145 12.35 -6.06 -2.38
N PRO A 146 11.77 -5.07 -1.64
CA PRO A 146 10.55 -5.31 -0.88
C PRO A 146 9.35 -5.72 -1.74
N ALA A 147 9.21 -5.15 -2.95
CA ALA A 147 8.13 -5.53 -3.87
C ALA A 147 8.22 -6.99 -4.31
N ILE A 148 9.41 -7.44 -4.76
CA ILE A 148 9.62 -8.84 -5.16
C ILE A 148 9.42 -9.79 -3.97
N SER A 149 9.99 -9.46 -2.80
CA SER A 149 9.80 -10.25 -1.58
C SER A 149 8.33 -10.38 -1.21
N SER A 150 7.55 -9.29 -1.34
CA SER A 150 6.11 -9.29 -1.06
C SER A 150 5.31 -10.10 -2.07
N LEU A 151 5.70 -10.08 -3.35
CA LEU A 151 5.06 -10.92 -4.37
C LEU A 151 5.29 -12.40 -4.10
N ILE A 152 6.53 -12.79 -3.73
CA ILE A 152 6.86 -14.17 -3.33
C ILE A 152 6.01 -14.57 -2.11
N MET A 153 5.96 -13.72 -1.09
CA MET A 153 5.10 -13.89 0.08
C MET A 153 3.64 -14.09 -0.34
N GLY A 154 3.12 -13.24 -1.23
CA GLY A 154 1.73 -13.30 -1.70
C GLY A 154 1.40 -14.64 -2.36
N VAL A 155 2.26 -15.13 -3.24
CA VAL A 155 2.08 -16.43 -3.91
C VAL A 155 2.10 -17.58 -2.89
N ILE A 156 3.09 -17.61 -1.99
CA ILE A 156 3.21 -18.66 -0.98
C ILE A 156 1.99 -18.66 -0.06
N SER A 157 1.59 -17.49 0.45
CA SER A 157 0.48 -17.37 1.39
C SER A 157 -0.87 -17.73 0.75
N TYR A 158 -1.07 -17.39 -0.54
CA TYR A 158 -2.25 -17.79 -1.28
C TYR A 158 -2.36 -19.32 -1.43
N ILE A 159 -1.25 -19.96 -1.82
CA ILE A 159 -1.21 -21.43 -1.97
C ILE A 159 -1.48 -22.11 -0.63
N VAL A 160 -0.82 -21.65 0.43
CA VAL A 160 -1.00 -22.21 1.79
C VAL A 160 -2.44 -22.03 2.26
N TYR A 161 -3.02 -20.84 2.08
CA TYR A 161 -4.42 -20.60 2.43
C TYR A 161 -5.36 -21.57 1.70
N PHE A 162 -5.16 -21.75 0.40
CA PHE A 162 -6.00 -22.63 -0.42
C PHE A 162 -5.91 -24.10 0.01
N ILE A 163 -4.69 -24.59 0.31
CA ILE A 163 -4.48 -25.97 0.79
C ILE A 163 -5.12 -26.16 2.16
N LEU A 164 -4.87 -25.25 3.10
CA LEU A 164 -5.42 -25.35 4.46
C LEU A 164 -6.94 -25.24 4.48
N TYR A 165 -7.50 -24.34 3.65
CA TYR A 165 -8.94 -24.19 3.55
C TYR A 165 -9.62 -25.47 3.01
N LYS A 166 -9.00 -26.13 2.01
CA LYS A 166 -9.49 -27.42 1.51
C LYS A 166 -9.38 -28.56 2.53
N ALA A 167 -8.35 -28.52 3.37
CA ALA A 167 -8.12 -29.57 4.36
C ALA A 167 -9.01 -29.43 5.59
N CYS A 168 -9.16 -28.21 6.13
CA CYS A 168 -9.84 -27.98 7.41
C CYS A 168 -11.28 -27.47 7.26
N HIS A 169 -11.66 -26.91 6.10
CA HIS A 169 -12.94 -26.25 5.83
C HIS A 169 -13.29 -25.08 6.79
N ILE A 170 -12.33 -24.58 7.57
CA ILE A 170 -12.50 -23.48 8.52
C ILE A 170 -11.68 -22.28 8.04
N GLU A 171 -12.38 -21.25 7.53
CA GLU A 171 -11.74 -20.06 6.93
C GLU A 171 -10.80 -19.33 7.89
N ILE A 172 -11.19 -19.17 9.16
CA ILE A 172 -10.41 -18.44 10.17
C ILE A 172 -9.07 -19.13 10.45
N ILE A 173 -9.07 -20.47 10.62
CA ILE A 173 -7.84 -21.22 10.90
C ILE A 173 -6.90 -21.16 9.70
N ALA A 174 -7.44 -21.39 8.50
CA ALA A 174 -6.66 -21.30 7.27
C ALA A 174 -6.05 -19.91 7.07
N PHE A 175 -6.82 -18.84 7.36
CA PHE A 175 -6.35 -17.46 7.28
C PHE A 175 -5.22 -17.17 8.28
N ILE A 176 -5.39 -17.52 9.56
CA ILE A 176 -4.38 -17.24 10.59
C ILE A 176 -3.06 -17.96 10.27
N LEU A 177 -3.13 -19.25 9.93
CA LEU A 177 -1.93 -20.02 9.60
C LEU A 177 -1.25 -19.50 8.32
N ALA A 178 -2.02 -19.15 7.29
CA ALA A 178 -1.48 -18.57 6.08
C ALA A 178 -0.85 -17.18 6.34
N ALA A 179 -1.42 -16.36 7.24
CA ALA A 179 -0.85 -15.08 7.61
C ALA A 179 0.48 -15.23 8.38
N ILE A 180 0.60 -16.21 9.27
CA ILE A 180 1.87 -16.51 9.95
C ILE A 180 2.94 -16.92 8.95
N ILE A 181 2.60 -17.82 8.02
CA ILE A 181 3.51 -18.26 6.96
C ILE A 181 3.88 -17.10 6.02
N ALA A 182 2.95 -16.19 5.74
CA ALA A 182 3.22 -14.99 4.97
C ALA A 182 4.34 -14.14 5.60
N VAL A 183 4.25 -13.86 6.90
CA VAL A 183 5.28 -13.08 7.61
C VAL A 183 6.65 -13.78 7.56
N ILE A 184 6.69 -15.09 7.80
CA ILE A 184 7.93 -15.86 7.77
C ILE A 184 8.53 -15.88 6.36
N SER A 185 7.72 -16.17 5.34
CA SER A 185 8.17 -16.22 3.94
C SER A 185 8.66 -14.88 3.44
N TYR A 186 8.02 -13.77 3.86
CA TYR A 186 8.47 -12.42 3.57
C TYR A 186 9.84 -12.13 4.17
N ALA A 187 10.02 -12.42 5.46
CA ALA A 187 11.29 -12.22 6.16
C ALA A 187 12.42 -13.01 5.50
N VAL A 188 12.17 -14.28 5.16
CA VAL A 188 13.15 -15.13 4.46
C VAL A 188 13.46 -14.58 3.07
N ALA A 189 12.46 -14.21 2.28
CA ALA A 189 12.67 -13.64 0.95
C ALA A 189 13.45 -12.32 1.00
N LEU A 190 13.16 -11.45 1.98
CA LEU A 190 13.86 -10.19 2.18
C LEU A 190 15.34 -10.42 2.51
N LEU A 191 15.68 -11.38 3.39
CA LEU A 191 17.03 -11.73 3.76
C LEU A 191 17.82 -12.34 2.57
N LEU A 192 17.19 -13.23 1.79
CA LEU A 192 17.81 -13.86 0.62
C LEU A 192 18.12 -12.85 -0.49
N LEU A 193 17.28 -11.84 -0.67
CA LEU A 193 17.48 -10.78 -1.66
C LEU A 193 18.38 -9.65 -1.13
N LYS A 194 18.97 -9.80 0.07
CA LYS A 194 19.82 -8.78 0.73
C LYS A 194 19.14 -7.43 0.84
N GLY A 195 17.89 -7.50 1.24
CA GLY A 195 17.02 -6.36 1.51
C GLY A 195 17.34 -5.65 2.83
#